data_2b91c66892904fba232a87a4d1d54497
#
_entry.id   2b91c66892904fba232a87a4d1d54497
#
_cell.length_a   1.000
_cell.length_b   1.000
_cell.length_c   1.000
_cell.angle_alpha   90.00
_cell.angle_beta   90.00
_cell.angle_gamma   90.00
#
_symmetry.space_group_name_H-M   'P 1'
#
loop_
_entity.id
_entity.type
_entity.pdbx_description
1 polymer ?
#
loop_
_entity_poly.entity_id
_entity_poly.type
_entity_poly.pdbx_seq_one_letter_code
_entity_poly.pdbx_strand_id
1 'polypeptide(L)'
;MITTAKTLLWLDDYRNPEKNDWLVFSPIGRDVNIIWVKSYNEFISYIINNSLPNGICFDHDLGEEKTGYDCAKWLVDYCMDNNLELPLYAIQSANPVGKENIDKLLTNFINKYELS
;
A
#
# COMPACT_ATOMS: atom_id res chain seq x y z
N MET A 1 -24.07 17.67 -5.87
CA MET A 1 -23.45 16.36 -5.86
C MET A 1 -22.10 16.43 -5.17
N ILE A 2 -21.84 15.50 -4.29
CA ILE A 2 -20.58 15.44 -3.57
C ILE A 2 -19.68 14.42 -4.26
N THR A 3 -18.51 14.85 -4.66
CA THR A 3 -17.50 13.95 -5.21
C THR A 3 -16.51 13.63 -4.10
N THR A 4 -16.40 12.35 -3.74
CA THR A 4 -15.45 11.91 -2.74
C THR A 4 -14.13 11.59 -3.42
N ALA A 5 -13.05 12.24 -3.00
CA ALA A 5 -11.71 11.93 -3.50
C ALA A 5 -11.33 10.51 -3.11
N LYS A 6 -10.60 9.84 -3.98
CA LYS A 6 -10.04 8.53 -3.68
C LYS A 6 -8.96 8.66 -2.61
N THR A 7 -8.80 7.62 -1.81
CA THR A 7 -7.81 7.59 -0.73
C THR A 7 -6.57 6.83 -1.17
N LEU A 8 -5.42 7.47 -1.00
CA LEU A 8 -4.11 6.86 -1.21
C LEU A 8 -3.44 6.66 0.13
N LEU A 9 -3.13 5.42 0.47
CA LEU A 9 -2.38 5.08 1.68
C LEU A 9 -0.90 5.04 1.32
N TRP A 10 -0.13 5.98 1.86
CA TRP A 10 1.30 6.11 1.59
C TRP A 10 2.08 5.53 2.78
N LEU A 11 2.74 4.39 2.56
CA LEU A 11 3.55 3.73 3.57
C LEU A 11 5.01 4.08 3.33
N ASP A 12 5.58 4.88 4.23
CA ASP A 12 6.97 5.30 4.14
C ASP A 12 7.38 5.90 5.49
N ASP A 13 8.53 5.51 6.01
CA ASP A 13 8.93 5.97 7.34
C ASP A 13 9.44 7.41 7.35
N TYR A 14 9.83 7.98 6.20
CA TYR A 14 10.32 9.35 6.21
C TYR A 14 10.02 10.19 4.96
N ARG A 15 9.70 9.59 3.81
CA ARG A 15 9.41 10.37 2.59
C ARG A 15 8.01 10.97 2.67
N ASN A 16 7.95 12.30 2.71
CA ASN A 16 6.68 13.00 2.71
C ASN A 16 6.07 12.95 1.30
N PRO A 17 4.87 12.34 1.13
CA PRO A 17 4.29 12.16 -0.20
C PRO A 17 3.93 13.46 -0.92
N GLU A 18 3.83 14.57 -0.19
CA GLU A 18 3.50 15.86 -0.77
C GLU A 18 4.74 16.63 -1.24
N LYS A 19 5.94 16.09 -1.02
CA LYS A 19 7.19 16.72 -1.41
C LYS A 19 7.89 15.92 -2.50
N ASN A 20 8.78 16.59 -3.24
CA ASN A 20 9.64 15.96 -4.26
C ASN A 20 8.85 15.17 -5.32
N ASP A 21 7.62 15.56 -5.55
CA ASP A 21 6.74 14.93 -6.55
C ASP A 21 6.59 13.41 -6.38
N TRP A 22 6.54 12.94 -5.14
CA TRP A 22 6.37 11.51 -4.88
C TRP A 22 5.03 10.98 -5.42
N LEU A 23 4.03 11.84 -5.64
CA LEU A 23 2.75 11.41 -6.20
C LEU A 23 2.84 10.88 -7.62
N VAL A 24 3.98 11.03 -8.29
CA VAL A 24 4.21 10.38 -9.57
C VAL A 24 4.07 8.85 -9.46
N PHE A 25 4.29 8.29 -8.26
CA PHE A 25 4.14 6.86 -8.01
C PHE A 25 2.71 6.44 -7.68
N SER A 26 1.77 7.39 -7.55
CA SER A 26 0.39 7.03 -7.19
C SER A 26 -0.26 6.16 -8.26
N PRO A 27 -0.77 4.97 -7.92
CA PRO A 27 -1.43 4.10 -8.88
C PRO A 27 -2.84 4.57 -9.25
N ILE A 28 -3.34 5.59 -8.57
CA ILE A 28 -4.72 6.09 -8.76
C ILE A 28 -4.77 7.57 -9.11
N GLY A 29 -3.64 8.14 -9.54
CA GLY A 29 -3.57 9.55 -9.96
C GLY A 29 -3.20 10.47 -8.82
N ARG A 30 -3.23 11.78 -9.10
CA ARG A 30 -2.76 12.79 -8.15
C ARG A 30 -3.87 13.45 -7.35
N ASP A 31 -5.11 13.34 -7.81
CA ASP A 31 -6.27 13.91 -7.12
C ASP A 31 -6.75 12.94 -6.06
N VAL A 32 -6.04 12.89 -4.95
CA VAL A 32 -6.26 11.88 -3.92
C VAL A 32 -6.20 12.52 -2.54
N ASN A 33 -6.90 11.88 -1.61
CA ASN A 33 -6.76 12.16 -0.19
C ASN A 33 -5.65 11.26 0.34
N ILE A 34 -4.53 11.85 0.74
CA ILE A 34 -3.34 11.10 1.16
C ILE A 34 -3.40 10.82 2.65
N ILE A 35 -3.22 9.55 3.00
CA ILE A 35 -3.03 9.11 4.38
C ILE A 35 -1.61 8.58 4.49
N TRP A 36 -0.78 9.25 5.27
CA TRP A 36 0.62 8.87 5.45
C TRP A 36 0.77 8.02 6.71
N VAL A 37 1.20 6.77 6.53
CA VAL A 37 1.50 5.85 7.63
C VAL A 37 2.99 5.50 7.57
N LYS A 38 3.62 5.41 8.74
CA LYS A 38 5.07 5.34 8.83
C LYS A 38 5.59 4.01 9.37
N SER A 39 4.70 3.12 9.80
CA SER A 39 5.10 1.86 10.41
C SER A 39 4.12 0.75 10.08
N TYR A 40 4.55 -0.48 10.36
CA TYR A 40 3.71 -1.66 10.23
C TYR A 40 2.42 -1.51 11.05
N ASN A 41 2.53 -1.09 12.29
CA ASN A 41 1.36 -0.94 13.16
C ASN A 41 0.40 0.14 12.67
N GLU A 42 0.93 1.26 12.19
CA GLU A 42 0.07 2.32 11.64
C GLU A 42 -0.66 1.87 10.38
N PHE A 43 0.02 1.12 9.52
CA PHE A 43 -0.56 0.56 8.30
C PHE A 43 -1.76 -0.34 8.64
N ILE A 44 -1.56 -1.29 9.53
CA ILE A 44 -2.60 -2.24 9.93
C ILE A 44 -3.76 -1.51 10.61
N SER A 45 -3.45 -0.63 11.55
CA SER A 45 -4.48 0.12 12.29
C SER A 45 -5.36 0.94 11.35
N TYR A 46 -4.75 1.57 10.35
CA TYR A 46 -5.52 2.35 9.39
C TYR A 46 -6.56 1.47 8.67
N ILE A 47 -6.12 0.33 8.14
CA ILE A 47 -7.00 -0.54 7.36
C ILE A 47 -8.10 -1.14 8.24
N ILE A 48 -7.77 -1.58 9.44
CA ILE A 48 -8.76 -2.14 10.36
C ILE A 48 -9.83 -1.11 10.72
N ASN A 49 -9.43 0.14 10.94
CA ASN A 49 -10.35 1.18 11.39
C ASN A 49 -11.10 1.87 10.25
N ASN A 50 -10.61 1.81 9.01
CA ASN A 50 -11.14 2.60 7.90
C ASN A 50 -11.47 1.79 6.65
N SER A 51 -11.23 0.49 6.64
CA SER A 51 -11.36 -0.39 5.48
C SER A 51 -10.26 -0.12 4.45
N LEU A 52 -10.27 -0.84 3.32
CA LEU A 52 -9.23 -0.74 2.32
C LEU A 52 -9.27 0.62 1.62
N PRO A 53 -8.10 1.24 1.41
CA PRO A 53 -8.02 2.44 0.58
C PRO A 53 -8.19 2.11 -0.90
N ASN A 54 -8.27 3.12 -1.74
CA ASN A 54 -8.36 2.92 -3.19
C ASN A 54 -7.00 2.53 -3.78
N GLY A 55 -5.92 3.08 -3.24
CA GLY A 55 -4.58 2.77 -3.68
C GLY A 55 -3.59 2.75 -2.52
N ILE A 56 -2.49 2.04 -2.70
CA ILE A 56 -1.42 1.96 -1.70
C ILE A 56 -0.07 2.14 -2.38
N CYS A 57 0.78 2.95 -1.78
CA CYS A 57 2.19 3.05 -2.16
C CYS A 57 3.03 2.43 -1.04
N PHE A 58 3.83 1.44 -1.40
CA PHE A 58 4.64 0.69 -0.44
C PHE A 58 6.09 1.14 -0.47
N ASP A 59 6.68 1.34 0.73
CA ASP A 59 8.12 1.33 0.93
C ASP A 59 8.48 0.00 1.58
N HIS A 60 9.67 -0.52 1.33
CA HIS A 60 10.11 -1.78 1.94
C HIS A 60 10.75 -1.54 3.31
N ASP A 61 11.71 -0.61 3.38
CA ASP A 61 12.49 -0.38 4.59
C ASP A 61 11.82 0.69 5.44
N LEU A 62 11.34 0.30 6.62
CA LEU A 62 10.57 1.18 7.51
C LEU A 62 11.34 1.62 8.74
N GLY A 63 12.67 1.38 8.79
CA GLY A 63 13.47 1.75 9.94
C GLY A 63 13.14 0.97 11.21
N GLU A 64 12.51 -0.19 11.07
CA GLU A 64 12.11 -1.05 12.18
C GLU A 64 12.24 -2.51 11.76
N GLU A 65 11.96 -3.44 12.67
CA GLU A 65 12.06 -4.87 12.37
C GLU A 65 11.09 -5.30 11.28
N LYS A 66 9.84 -4.84 11.36
CA LYS A 66 8.85 -5.13 10.32
C LYS A 66 9.09 -4.27 9.08
N THR A 67 8.87 -4.84 7.90
CA THR A 67 9.10 -4.19 6.62
C THR A 67 7.81 -3.98 5.86
N GLY A 68 7.91 -3.30 4.72
CA GLY A 68 6.79 -3.20 3.79
C GLY A 68 6.34 -4.54 3.26
N TYR A 69 7.26 -5.52 3.17
CA TYR A 69 6.87 -6.89 2.80
C TYR A 69 5.95 -7.50 3.87
N ASP A 70 6.24 -7.27 5.14
CA ASP A 70 5.36 -7.74 6.22
C ASP A 70 3.98 -7.09 6.13
N CYS A 71 3.93 -5.81 5.77
CA CYS A 71 2.67 -5.11 5.54
C CYS A 71 1.89 -5.74 4.38
N ALA A 72 2.58 -6.04 3.28
CA ALA A 72 1.96 -6.67 2.11
C ALA A 72 1.44 -8.07 2.44
N LYS A 73 2.19 -8.84 3.23
CA LYS A 73 1.74 -10.17 3.68
C LYS A 73 0.47 -10.07 4.52
N TRP A 74 0.46 -9.12 5.46
CA TRP A 74 -0.72 -8.89 6.28
C TRP A 74 -1.92 -8.51 5.41
N LEU A 75 -1.70 -7.65 4.41
CA LEU A 75 -2.75 -7.20 3.50
C LEU A 75 -3.34 -8.37 2.70
N VAL A 76 -2.48 -9.25 2.18
CA VAL A 76 -2.93 -10.44 1.45
C VAL A 76 -3.81 -11.31 2.35
N ASP A 77 -3.36 -11.58 3.58
CA ASP A 77 -4.12 -12.38 4.53
C ASP A 77 -5.47 -11.72 4.86
N TYR A 78 -5.46 -10.41 5.06
CA TYR A 78 -6.68 -9.65 5.35
C TYR A 78 -7.68 -9.75 4.18
N CYS A 79 -7.21 -9.61 2.96
CA CYS A 79 -8.07 -9.70 1.78
C CYS A 79 -8.61 -11.11 1.59
N MET A 80 -7.79 -12.13 1.82
CA MET A 80 -8.25 -13.51 1.75
C MET A 80 -9.32 -13.81 2.80
N ASP A 81 -9.06 -13.42 4.04
CA ASP A 81 -9.97 -13.70 5.15
C ASP A 81 -11.32 -12.99 5.00
N ASN A 82 -11.34 -11.85 4.34
CA ASN A 82 -12.54 -11.04 4.18
C ASN A 82 -13.12 -11.07 2.76
N ASN A 83 -12.54 -11.88 1.89
CA ASN A 83 -12.98 -12.05 0.50
C ASN A 83 -13.01 -10.71 -0.25
N LEU A 84 -11.91 -9.97 -0.17
CA LEU A 84 -11.75 -8.65 -0.78
C LEU A 84 -10.67 -8.65 -1.86
N GLU A 85 -10.82 -7.77 -2.84
CA GLU A 85 -9.79 -7.54 -3.84
C GLU A 85 -8.73 -6.60 -3.29
N LEU A 86 -7.49 -6.75 -3.77
CA LEU A 86 -6.42 -5.84 -3.42
C LEU A 86 -6.68 -4.45 -4.01
N PRO A 87 -6.35 -3.38 -3.27
CA PRO A 87 -6.28 -2.05 -3.88
C PRO A 87 -5.22 -2.01 -4.97
N LEU A 88 -5.32 -1.05 -5.87
CA LEU A 88 -4.23 -0.77 -6.79
C LEU A 88 -2.99 -0.36 -5.99
N TYR A 89 -1.80 -0.70 -6.47
CA TYR A 89 -0.59 -0.43 -5.68
C TYR A 89 0.57 -0.02 -6.55
N ALA A 90 1.53 0.65 -5.91
CA ALA A 90 2.84 0.93 -6.47
C ALA A 90 3.87 0.78 -5.35
N ILE A 91 5.14 0.70 -5.72
CA ILE A 91 6.22 0.48 -4.76
C ILE A 91 7.31 1.51 -5.04
N GLN A 92 7.56 2.40 -4.08
CA GLN A 92 8.55 3.48 -4.22
C GLN A 92 9.86 3.18 -3.49
N SER A 93 10.13 1.93 -3.15
CA SER A 93 11.30 1.57 -2.37
C SER A 93 12.59 1.73 -3.16
N ALA A 94 13.65 2.17 -2.47
CA ALA A 94 15.01 2.20 -3.02
C ALA A 94 15.70 0.84 -2.93
N ASN A 95 15.07 -0.16 -2.29
CA ASN A 95 15.59 -1.51 -2.13
C ASN A 95 15.06 -2.41 -3.25
N PRO A 96 15.89 -2.73 -4.29
CA PRO A 96 15.37 -3.51 -5.43
C PRO A 96 14.88 -4.90 -5.07
N VAL A 97 15.55 -5.57 -4.13
CA VAL A 97 15.14 -6.91 -3.70
C VAL A 97 13.83 -6.86 -2.94
N GLY A 98 13.70 -5.89 -2.03
CA GLY A 98 12.46 -5.70 -1.27
C GLY A 98 11.29 -5.35 -2.18
N LYS A 99 11.53 -4.47 -3.16
CA LYS A 99 10.51 -4.10 -4.14
C LYS A 99 10.04 -5.31 -4.93
N GLU A 100 10.97 -6.13 -5.43
CA GLU A 100 10.64 -7.33 -6.18
C GLU A 100 9.84 -8.32 -5.34
N ASN A 101 10.22 -8.50 -4.08
CA ASN A 101 9.52 -9.43 -3.19
C ASN A 101 8.08 -9.00 -2.93
N ILE A 102 7.84 -7.72 -2.71
CA ILE A 102 6.48 -7.20 -2.53
C ILE A 102 5.67 -7.40 -3.81
N ASP A 103 6.26 -7.03 -4.95
CA ASP A 103 5.56 -7.14 -6.23
C ASP A 103 5.17 -8.59 -6.54
N LYS A 104 6.09 -9.52 -6.34
CA LYS A 104 5.79 -10.95 -6.56
C LYS A 104 4.67 -11.45 -5.67
N LEU A 105 4.70 -11.07 -4.40
CA LEU A 105 3.68 -11.50 -3.45
C LEU A 105 2.30 -11.02 -3.87
N LEU A 106 2.17 -9.74 -4.20
CA LEU A 106 0.89 -9.15 -4.56
C LEU A 106 0.40 -9.64 -5.92
N THR A 107 1.31 -9.74 -6.90
CA THR A 107 0.98 -10.25 -8.23
C THR A 107 0.51 -11.69 -8.16
N ASN A 108 1.18 -12.53 -7.37
CA ASN A 108 0.78 -13.92 -7.21
C ASN A 108 -0.61 -14.05 -6.59
N PHE A 109 -0.92 -13.19 -5.61
CA PHE A 109 -2.25 -13.19 -5.02
C PHE A 109 -3.32 -12.82 -6.05
N ILE A 110 -3.08 -11.77 -6.84
CA ILE A 110 -4.02 -11.33 -7.87
C ILE A 110 -4.26 -12.44 -8.88
N ASN A 111 -3.20 -13.07 -9.38
CA ASN A 111 -3.31 -14.12 -10.37
C ASN A 111 -4.03 -15.36 -9.85
N LYS A 112 -3.83 -15.69 -8.58
CA LYS A 112 -4.39 -16.90 -8.01
C LYS A 112 -5.83 -16.74 -7.52
N TYR A 113 -6.15 -15.59 -6.93
CA TYR A 113 -7.42 -15.42 -6.23
C TYR A 113 -8.38 -14.45 -6.91
N GLU A 114 -7.89 -13.51 -7.72
CA GLU A 114 -8.74 -12.50 -8.34
C GLU A 114 -9.03 -12.78 -9.82
N LEU A 115 -8.11 -13.48 -10.50
CA LEU A 115 -8.23 -13.73 -11.94
C LEU A 115 -8.62 -15.16 -12.28
N SER A 116 -8.83 -15.98 -11.27
CA SER A 116 -9.22 -17.38 -11.50
C SER A 116 -10.71 -17.54 -11.72
#